data_48fdda7532e80353445446a86dcfca61
#
_entry.id   48fdda7532e80353445446a86dcfca61
#
_cell.length_a   1.000
_cell.length_b   1.000
_cell.length_c   1.000
_cell.angle_alpha   90.00
_cell.angle_beta   90.00
_cell.angle_gamma   90.00
#
_symmetry.space_group_name_H-M   'P 1'
#
loop_
_entity.id
_entity.type
_entity.pdbx_description
1 polymer ?
#
loop_
_entity_poly.entity_id
_entity_poly.type
_entity_poly.pdbx_seq_one_letter_code
_entity_poly.pdbx_strand_id
1 'polypeptide(L)'
;MREDIRKIVLIVLEVILAPFVFISAIILKIFRKLGPRRLPKNTKLLKIIGIYPLRDHYYEPQFKYDTFDEDASKNRVLCGLDLRPDHQIRLLNEMNYQDDFENFLSDQNKKESDLAFNFDNGMINTGDAEFLYNYIRHLKPSKVIEIGCGSSTKIISSALRTNNKNSEHICIEPYEQKWLEKMSDIKVYRTPLEKVKSDVFDILEENDLLFIDSSHIIRPQGDVLKEYLEIIPALSKGVHIHVHDIFTPNDYPKSWLDEHMLFWNEQYILEALLTNTNTYEIVAALNFLKNNYYSEFKK
;
A
#
# COMPACT_ATOMS: atom_id res chain seq x y z
N MET A 1 -32.59 6.10 -5.00
CA MET A 1 -33.57 5.37 -4.15
C MET A 1 -32.95 4.28 -3.27
N ARG A 2 -32.21 3.24 -3.79
CA ARG A 2 -31.53 2.23 -2.92
C ARG A 2 -30.41 2.81 -2.06
N GLU A 3 -29.66 3.76 -2.57
CA GLU A 3 -28.55 4.39 -1.87
C GLU A 3 -29.00 5.36 -0.77
N ASP A 4 -30.07 6.09 -1.01
CA ASP A 4 -30.68 6.98 -0.03
C ASP A 4 -31.29 6.21 1.15
N ILE A 5 -31.94 5.08 0.87
CA ILE A 5 -32.45 4.18 1.90
C ILE A 5 -31.32 3.62 2.75
N ARG A 6 -30.20 3.24 2.13
CA ARG A 6 -29.01 2.73 2.84
C ARG A 6 -28.43 3.79 3.77
N LYS A 7 -28.31 5.05 3.32
CA LYS A 7 -27.84 6.18 4.14
C LYS A 7 -28.76 6.42 5.35
N ILE A 8 -30.07 6.43 5.13
CA ILE A 8 -31.06 6.61 6.23
C ILE A 8 -30.94 5.48 7.26
N VAL A 9 -30.85 4.23 6.81
CA VAL A 9 -30.70 3.06 7.70
C VAL A 9 -29.43 3.17 8.54
N LEU A 10 -28.31 3.62 7.95
CA LEU A 10 -27.06 3.79 8.68
C LEU A 10 -27.16 4.89 9.75
N ILE A 11 -27.78 6.03 9.42
CA ILE A 11 -28.02 7.13 10.40
C ILE A 11 -28.88 6.64 11.57
N VAL A 12 -29.94 5.90 11.30
CA VAL A 12 -30.81 5.36 12.36
C VAL A 12 -30.05 4.35 13.23
N LEU A 13 -29.27 3.47 12.62
CA LEU A 13 -28.42 2.51 13.34
C LEU A 13 -27.38 3.22 14.22
N GLU A 14 -26.75 4.26 13.72
CA GLU A 14 -25.78 5.05 14.49
C GLU A 14 -26.40 5.64 15.75
N VAL A 15 -27.58 6.25 15.64
CA VAL A 15 -28.32 6.81 16.81
C VAL A 15 -28.69 5.73 17.81
N ILE A 16 -29.17 4.56 17.35
CA ILE A 16 -29.53 3.44 18.21
C ILE A 16 -28.30 2.85 18.91
N LEU A 17 -27.18 2.72 18.21
CA LEU A 17 -25.98 2.12 18.76
C LEU A 17 -25.20 3.05 19.70
N ALA A 18 -25.33 4.37 19.55
CA ALA A 18 -24.54 5.35 20.29
C ALA A 18 -24.53 5.13 21.83
N PRO A 19 -25.66 4.91 22.53
CA PRO A 19 -25.65 4.67 23.98
C PRO A 19 -24.93 3.38 24.36
N PHE A 20 -25.03 2.33 23.56
CA PHE A 20 -24.34 1.05 23.80
C PHE A 20 -22.83 1.17 23.58
N VAL A 21 -22.42 1.85 22.53
CA VAL A 21 -21.01 2.14 22.25
C VAL A 21 -20.41 2.99 23.37
N PHE A 22 -21.13 4.01 23.86
CA PHE A 22 -20.69 4.86 24.97
C PHE A 22 -20.45 4.05 26.25
N ILE A 23 -21.42 3.20 26.64
CA ILE A 23 -21.29 2.36 27.84
C ILE A 23 -20.14 1.37 27.69
N SER A 24 -20.00 0.73 26.50
CA SER A 24 -18.94 -0.22 26.22
C SER A 24 -17.57 0.46 26.29
N ALA A 25 -17.44 1.66 25.74
CA ALA A 25 -16.21 2.44 25.79
C ALA A 25 -15.79 2.78 27.23
N ILE A 26 -16.72 3.16 28.09
CA ILE A 26 -16.44 3.40 29.52
C ILE A 26 -15.94 2.11 30.19
N ILE A 27 -16.61 0.98 29.96
CA ILE A 27 -16.22 -0.32 30.51
C ILE A 27 -14.81 -0.69 30.06
N LEU A 28 -14.50 -0.56 28.76
CA LEU A 28 -13.18 -0.84 28.20
C LEU A 28 -12.11 0.11 28.75
N LYS A 29 -12.43 1.39 28.94
CA LYS A 29 -11.54 2.38 29.58
C LYS A 29 -11.21 1.98 31.02
N ILE A 30 -12.21 1.56 31.82
CA ILE A 30 -12.02 1.06 33.18
C ILE A 30 -11.17 -0.21 33.17
N PHE A 31 -11.48 -1.19 32.29
CA PHE A 31 -10.71 -2.42 32.12
C PHE A 31 -9.24 -2.10 31.83
N ARG A 32 -8.97 -1.20 30.92
CA ARG A 32 -7.62 -0.81 30.54
C ARG A 32 -6.88 -0.07 31.67
N LYS A 33 -7.60 0.75 32.47
CA LYS A 33 -7.06 1.44 33.65
C LYS A 33 -6.66 0.47 34.76
N LEU A 34 -7.50 -0.55 35.02
CA LEU A 34 -7.22 -1.60 36.01
C LEU A 34 -6.05 -2.50 35.60
N GLY A 35 -5.85 -2.68 34.31
CA GLY A 35 -4.77 -3.44 33.71
C GLY A 35 -5.18 -4.87 33.33
N PRO A 36 -4.89 -5.30 32.09
CA PRO A 36 -5.27 -6.63 31.56
C PRO A 36 -4.78 -7.81 32.40
N ARG A 37 -3.60 -7.68 33.03
CA ARG A 37 -3.03 -8.74 33.89
C ARG A 37 -3.86 -9.00 35.14
N ARG A 38 -4.59 -8.01 35.64
CA ARG A 38 -5.44 -8.15 36.84
C ARG A 38 -6.80 -8.75 36.53
N LEU A 39 -7.20 -8.75 35.26
CA LEU A 39 -8.51 -9.21 34.78
C LEU A 39 -8.36 -10.29 33.69
N PRO A 40 -7.73 -11.45 34.00
CA PRO A 40 -7.32 -12.42 32.99
C PRO A 40 -8.49 -13.05 32.22
N LYS A 41 -9.65 -13.25 32.89
CA LYS A 41 -10.85 -13.80 32.24
C LYS A 41 -11.40 -12.83 31.19
N ASN A 42 -11.49 -11.55 31.54
CA ASN A 42 -11.96 -10.51 30.62
C ASN A 42 -10.97 -10.30 29.48
N THR A 43 -9.67 -10.35 29.77
CA THR A 43 -8.61 -10.29 28.75
C THR A 43 -8.75 -11.44 27.75
N LYS A 44 -9.00 -12.68 28.23
CA LYS A 44 -9.23 -13.83 27.35
C LYS A 44 -10.48 -13.64 26.49
N LEU A 45 -11.58 -13.14 27.06
CA LEU A 45 -12.82 -12.87 26.35
C LEU A 45 -12.59 -11.84 25.22
N LEU A 46 -11.96 -10.70 25.53
CA LEU A 46 -11.68 -9.67 24.54
C LEU A 46 -10.80 -10.18 23.40
N LYS A 47 -9.77 -11.01 23.70
CA LYS A 47 -8.94 -11.65 22.69
C LYS A 47 -9.73 -12.58 21.76
N ILE A 48 -10.68 -13.36 22.31
CA ILE A 48 -11.54 -14.25 21.50
C ILE A 48 -12.42 -13.43 20.54
N ILE A 49 -12.93 -12.27 21.01
CA ILE A 49 -13.77 -11.36 20.20
C ILE A 49 -12.93 -10.54 19.21
N GLY A 50 -11.61 -10.44 19.43
CA GLY A 50 -10.71 -9.64 18.59
C GLY A 50 -10.65 -8.15 18.95
N ILE A 51 -11.04 -7.78 20.18
CA ILE A 51 -11.03 -6.39 20.64
C ILE A 51 -9.83 -6.13 21.55
N TYR A 52 -9.02 -5.14 21.20
CA TYR A 52 -7.82 -4.74 21.96
C TYR A 52 -7.94 -3.25 22.34
N PRO A 53 -8.51 -2.92 23.51
CA PRO A 53 -8.65 -1.53 23.92
C PRO A 53 -7.27 -0.92 24.19
N LEU A 54 -6.96 0.15 23.50
CA LEU A 54 -5.78 0.98 23.69
C LEU A 54 -6.17 2.23 24.49
N ARG A 55 -5.18 2.84 25.17
CA ARG A 55 -5.38 4.13 25.85
C ARG A 55 -4.91 5.25 24.92
N ASP A 56 -5.49 6.39 25.08
CA ASP A 56 -4.93 7.62 24.58
C ASP A 56 -3.71 8.00 25.45
N HIS A 57 -2.53 7.50 25.06
CA HIS A 57 -1.29 7.66 25.82
C HIS A 57 -0.06 7.44 24.93
N TYR A 58 0.98 8.24 25.08
CA TYR A 58 2.19 8.20 24.23
C TYR A 58 2.97 6.87 24.23
N TYR A 59 2.72 5.94 25.14
CA TYR A 59 3.27 4.58 25.17
C TYR A 59 2.41 3.55 24.39
N GLU A 60 1.26 3.96 23.90
CA GLU A 60 0.43 3.06 23.08
C GLU A 60 0.88 3.16 21.63
N PRO A 61 0.70 2.11 20.81
CA PRO A 61 1.09 2.13 19.41
C PRO A 61 0.27 3.11 18.56
N GLN A 62 -0.82 3.60 19.10
CA GLN A 62 -1.72 4.57 18.48
C GLN A 62 -1.50 5.95 19.12
N PHE A 63 -1.58 6.99 18.34
CA PHE A 63 -1.33 8.36 18.75
C PHE A 63 -2.62 9.19 18.83
N LYS A 64 -2.55 10.31 19.52
CA LYS A 64 -3.64 11.28 19.63
C LYS A 64 -3.82 12.07 18.35
N TYR A 65 -5.03 12.06 17.80
CA TYR A 65 -5.36 12.82 16.58
C TYR A 65 -5.21 14.34 16.74
N ASP A 66 -5.55 14.86 17.91
CA ASP A 66 -5.48 16.29 18.23
C ASP A 66 -4.05 16.82 18.40
N THR A 67 -3.04 15.95 18.42
CA THR A 67 -1.61 16.34 18.43
C THR A 67 -1.02 16.47 17.04
N PHE A 68 -1.76 16.08 15.99
CA PHE A 68 -1.34 16.31 14.61
C PHE A 68 -1.54 17.77 14.25
N ASP A 69 -0.44 18.38 13.74
CA ASP A 69 -0.56 19.65 13.06
C ASP A 69 -1.56 19.49 11.89
N GLU A 70 -2.47 20.46 11.72
CA GLU A 70 -3.51 20.39 10.70
C GLU A 70 -2.96 20.31 9.28
N ASP A 71 -1.69 20.50 9.12
CA ASP A 71 -1.01 20.58 7.83
C ASP A 71 -0.10 19.37 7.57
N ALA A 72 -0.65 18.16 7.66
CA ALA A 72 0.01 16.93 7.24
C ALA A 72 0.41 16.95 5.73
N SER A 73 -0.07 17.94 4.97
CA SER A 73 0.32 18.16 3.57
C SER A 73 1.65 18.89 3.41
N LYS A 74 2.23 19.44 4.48
CA LYS A 74 3.55 20.08 4.42
C LYS A 74 4.65 19.05 4.27
N ASN A 75 5.63 19.41 3.42
CA ASN A 75 6.85 18.63 3.31
C ASN A 75 7.60 18.63 4.65
N ARG A 76 7.83 17.46 5.21
CA ARG A 76 8.77 17.30 6.34
C ARG A 76 10.20 17.53 5.87
N VAL A 77 11.04 18.07 6.75
CA VAL A 77 12.46 18.20 6.48
C VAL A 77 13.14 16.87 6.82
N LEU A 78 13.47 16.10 5.79
CA LEU A 78 14.11 14.79 5.92
C LEU A 78 15.61 14.93 5.61
N CYS A 79 16.39 15.26 6.62
CA CYS A 79 17.84 15.39 6.50
C CYS A 79 18.48 14.06 6.11
N GLY A 80 19.25 14.05 5.03
CA GLY A 80 19.93 12.84 4.52
C GLY A 80 19.11 12.01 3.55
N LEU A 81 17.91 12.44 3.18
CA LEU A 81 17.12 11.84 2.09
C LEU A 81 17.30 12.67 0.81
N ASP A 82 17.85 12.05 -0.22
CA ASP A 82 18.03 12.68 -1.54
C ASP A 82 16.85 12.29 -2.47
N LEU A 83 15.94 13.23 -2.69
CA LEU A 83 14.78 13.02 -3.55
C LEU A 83 15.11 13.11 -5.06
N ARG A 84 16.28 13.63 -5.46
CA ARG A 84 16.77 13.67 -6.85
C ARG A 84 15.74 14.18 -7.87
N PRO A 85 15.16 15.38 -7.70
CA PRO A 85 14.03 15.85 -8.51
C PRO A 85 14.35 15.89 -10.01
N ASP A 86 15.52 16.35 -10.40
CA ASP A 86 15.92 16.42 -11.82
C ASP A 86 15.97 15.05 -12.49
N HIS A 87 16.35 14.02 -11.73
CA HIS A 87 16.37 12.65 -12.23
C HIS A 87 14.95 12.12 -12.43
N GLN A 88 14.08 12.34 -11.46
CA GLN A 88 12.68 11.93 -11.54
C GLN A 88 11.94 12.60 -12.72
N ILE A 89 12.17 13.91 -12.93
CA ILE A 89 11.56 14.67 -14.04
C ILE A 89 12.10 14.15 -15.39
N ARG A 90 13.39 13.83 -15.50
CA ARG A 90 13.93 13.22 -16.73
C ARG A 90 13.25 11.89 -17.02
N LEU A 91 13.13 11.02 -16.02
CA LEU A 91 12.43 9.73 -16.16
C LEU A 91 11.00 9.91 -16.67
N LEU A 92 10.22 10.84 -16.11
CA LEU A 92 8.87 11.13 -16.59
C LEU A 92 8.85 11.52 -18.08
N ASN A 93 9.81 12.34 -18.51
CA ASN A 93 9.89 12.75 -19.92
C ASN A 93 10.38 11.62 -20.87
N GLU A 94 11.08 10.62 -20.35
CA GLU A 94 11.54 9.45 -21.13
C GLU A 94 10.44 8.40 -21.30
N MET A 95 9.49 8.35 -20.35
CA MET A 95 8.35 7.46 -20.42
C MET A 95 7.28 8.03 -21.37
N ASN A 96 7.15 7.47 -22.55
CA ASN A 96 6.22 7.92 -23.59
C ASN A 96 5.37 6.72 -24.07
N TYR A 97 4.51 6.21 -23.20
CA TYR A 97 3.66 5.06 -23.48
C TYR A 97 2.16 5.38 -23.28
N GLN A 98 1.79 6.65 -23.43
CA GLN A 98 0.43 7.13 -23.21
C GLN A 98 -0.58 6.42 -24.13
N ASP A 99 -0.25 6.31 -25.41
CA ASP A 99 -1.12 5.61 -26.38
C ASP A 99 -1.34 4.13 -26.00
N ASP A 100 -0.30 3.48 -25.48
CA ASP A 100 -0.40 2.09 -25.01
C ASP A 100 -1.30 1.98 -23.77
N PHE A 101 -1.24 2.96 -22.87
CA PHE A 101 -2.08 3.01 -21.69
C PHE A 101 -3.56 3.30 -22.05
N GLU A 102 -3.82 4.20 -22.98
CA GLU A 102 -5.16 4.46 -23.49
C GLU A 102 -5.77 3.23 -24.20
N ASN A 103 -4.95 2.52 -24.97
CA ASN A 103 -5.36 1.24 -25.56
C ASN A 103 -5.67 0.19 -24.49
N PHE A 104 -4.85 0.10 -23.44
CA PHE A 104 -5.11 -0.75 -22.27
C PHE A 104 -6.48 -0.42 -21.66
N LEU A 105 -6.79 0.84 -21.40
CA LEU A 105 -8.07 1.27 -20.83
C LEU A 105 -9.25 0.95 -21.76
N SER A 106 -9.09 1.20 -23.06
CA SER A 106 -10.10 0.89 -24.07
C SER A 106 -10.44 -0.61 -24.12
N ASP A 107 -9.44 -1.46 -23.95
CA ASP A 107 -9.63 -2.92 -23.97
C ASP A 107 -10.32 -3.47 -22.71
N GLN A 108 -10.36 -2.72 -21.60
CA GLN A 108 -11.05 -3.17 -20.37
C GLN A 108 -12.56 -3.36 -20.61
N ASN A 109 -13.17 -2.54 -21.44
CA ASN A 109 -14.60 -2.63 -21.77
C ASN A 109 -14.98 -3.93 -22.50
N LYS A 110 -14.00 -4.68 -23.03
CA LYS A 110 -14.18 -5.95 -23.74
C LYS A 110 -13.98 -7.17 -22.85
N LYS A 111 -13.55 -6.98 -21.60
CA LYS A 111 -13.23 -8.06 -20.66
C LYS A 111 -14.43 -8.43 -19.79
N GLU A 112 -14.40 -9.62 -19.23
CA GLU A 112 -15.29 -9.98 -18.12
C GLU A 112 -15.12 -8.96 -16.98
N SER A 113 -16.22 -8.60 -16.31
CA SER A 113 -16.25 -7.51 -15.34
C SER A 113 -15.27 -7.65 -14.18
N ASP A 114 -14.98 -8.89 -13.75
CA ASP A 114 -14.03 -9.17 -12.66
C ASP A 114 -12.56 -9.17 -13.11
N LEU A 115 -12.28 -9.36 -14.40
CA LEU A 115 -10.93 -9.26 -14.98
C LEU A 115 -10.64 -7.87 -15.57
N ALA A 116 -11.65 -7.05 -15.74
CA ALA A 116 -11.47 -5.69 -16.22
C ALA A 116 -10.83 -4.82 -15.14
N PHE A 117 -9.89 -3.95 -15.54
CA PHE A 117 -9.44 -2.86 -14.71
C PHE A 117 -10.48 -1.73 -14.76
N ASN A 118 -10.78 -1.15 -13.61
CA ASN A 118 -11.67 -0.01 -13.50
C ASN A 118 -11.07 0.97 -12.48
N PHE A 119 -11.02 2.26 -12.78
CA PHE A 119 -10.58 3.28 -11.83
C PHE A 119 -11.51 3.43 -10.61
N ASP A 120 -12.76 3.06 -10.74
CA ASP A 120 -13.74 3.09 -9.65
C ASP A 120 -13.58 1.89 -8.70
N ASN A 121 -12.32 1.47 -8.48
CA ASN A 121 -11.96 0.31 -7.67
C ASN A 121 -11.66 0.67 -6.20
N GLY A 122 -11.45 1.96 -5.88
CA GLY A 122 -11.15 2.46 -4.54
C GLY A 122 -9.77 2.04 -3.98
N MET A 123 -8.90 1.44 -4.81
CA MET A 123 -7.60 0.89 -4.39
C MET A 123 -6.41 1.58 -5.05
N ILE A 124 -6.45 1.81 -6.36
CA ILE A 124 -5.37 2.45 -7.10
C ILE A 124 -5.90 3.65 -7.89
N ASN A 125 -5.28 4.80 -7.73
CA ASN A 125 -5.69 6.04 -8.38
C ASN A 125 -5.13 6.14 -9.81
N THR A 126 -5.65 7.11 -10.59
CA THR A 126 -5.27 7.30 -11.99
C THR A 126 -3.76 7.51 -12.16
N GLY A 127 -3.16 8.42 -11.39
CA GLY A 127 -1.73 8.72 -11.51
C GLY A 127 -0.83 7.53 -11.14
N ASP A 128 -1.21 6.77 -10.10
CA ASP A 128 -0.46 5.57 -9.69
C ASP A 128 -0.56 4.47 -10.75
N ALA A 129 -1.75 4.26 -11.29
CA ALA A 129 -2.01 3.26 -12.33
C ALA A 129 -1.27 3.59 -13.63
N GLU A 130 -1.33 4.86 -14.05
CA GLU A 130 -0.65 5.35 -15.24
C GLU A 130 0.86 5.26 -15.10
N PHE A 131 1.41 5.72 -13.97
CA PHE A 131 2.84 5.60 -13.70
C PHE A 131 3.29 4.15 -13.71
N LEU A 132 2.60 3.26 -12.99
CA LEU A 132 2.95 1.84 -12.89
C LEU A 132 2.98 1.18 -14.28
N TYR A 133 1.96 1.43 -15.12
CA TYR A 133 1.91 0.91 -16.47
C TYR A 133 3.08 1.42 -17.32
N ASN A 134 3.27 2.75 -17.39
CA ASN A 134 4.34 3.39 -18.16
C ASN A 134 5.72 2.95 -17.68
N TYR A 135 5.91 2.80 -16.36
CA TYR A 135 7.17 2.37 -15.79
C TYR A 135 7.55 0.94 -16.18
N ILE A 136 6.60 0.00 -16.15
CA ILE A 136 6.81 -1.37 -16.61
C ILE A 136 7.08 -1.41 -18.12
N ARG A 137 6.40 -0.57 -18.90
CA ARG A 137 6.65 -0.42 -20.34
C ARG A 137 8.08 0.09 -20.62
N HIS A 138 8.56 1.02 -19.79
CA HIS A 138 9.92 1.59 -19.90
C HIS A 138 10.99 0.59 -19.43
N LEU A 139 10.82 0.03 -18.25
CA LEU A 139 11.77 -0.88 -17.60
C LEU A 139 11.90 -2.21 -18.35
N LYS A 140 10.79 -2.74 -18.88
CA LYS A 140 10.69 -4.04 -19.57
C LYS A 140 11.23 -5.20 -18.74
N PRO A 141 10.78 -5.40 -17.51
CA PRO A 141 11.30 -6.43 -16.63
C PRO A 141 11.07 -7.83 -17.21
N SER A 142 11.99 -8.73 -16.92
CA SER A 142 11.87 -10.16 -17.22
C SER A 142 11.04 -10.88 -16.16
N LYS A 143 11.11 -10.41 -14.92
CA LYS A 143 10.39 -10.97 -13.78
C LYS A 143 9.78 -9.84 -12.95
N VAL A 144 8.58 -10.09 -12.46
CA VAL A 144 7.90 -9.23 -11.48
C VAL A 144 7.43 -10.12 -10.34
N ILE A 145 7.77 -9.75 -9.11
CA ILE A 145 7.15 -10.31 -7.91
C ILE A 145 6.27 -9.23 -7.30
N GLU A 146 4.99 -9.54 -7.12
CA GLU A 146 3.99 -8.66 -6.54
C GLU A 146 3.56 -9.20 -5.18
N ILE A 147 3.74 -8.39 -4.14
CA ILE A 147 3.29 -8.66 -2.77
C ILE A 147 2.03 -7.84 -2.54
N GLY A 148 0.90 -8.51 -2.27
CA GLY A 148 -0.42 -7.89 -2.23
C GLY A 148 -0.99 -7.69 -3.64
N CYS A 149 -1.97 -8.51 -4.00
CA CYS A 149 -2.50 -8.55 -5.37
C CYS A 149 -3.88 -7.93 -5.44
N GLY A 150 -4.07 -7.07 -6.41
CA GLY A 150 -5.31 -6.35 -6.61
C GLY A 150 -5.45 -5.75 -8.00
N SER A 151 -5.91 -4.53 -8.07
CA SER A 151 -6.03 -3.79 -9.33
C SER A 151 -4.66 -3.58 -10.00
N SER A 152 -3.58 -3.50 -9.23
CA SER A 152 -2.18 -3.45 -9.68
C SER A 152 -1.81 -4.66 -10.55
N THR A 153 -2.22 -5.88 -10.17
CA THR A 153 -1.97 -7.11 -10.93
C THR A 153 -2.45 -7.04 -12.36
N LYS A 154 -3.63 -6.42 -12.59
CA LYS A 154 -4.21 -6.26 -13.92
C LYS A 154 -3.39 -5.30 -14.80
N ILE A 155 -2.88 -4.23 -14.18
CA ILE A 155 -2.02 -3.23 -14.82
C ILE A 155 -0.67 -3.87 -15.18
N ILE A 156 -0.02 -4.51 -14.21
CA ILE A 156 1.28 -5.18 -14.37
C ILE A 156 1.20 -6.22 -15.49
N SER A 157 0.26 -7.17 -15.40
CA SER A 157 0.09 -8.20 -16.41
C SER A 157 -0.18 -7.62 -17.80
N SER A 158 -0.94 -6.53 -17.90
CA SER A 158 -1.20 -5.90 -19.19
C SER A 158 0.05 -5.24 -19.79
N ALA A 159 0.80 -4.51 -18.98
CA ALA A 159 2.04 -3.88 -19.42
C ALA A 159 3.10 -4.91 -19.85
N LEU A 160 3.23 -6.02 -19.10
CA LEU A 160 4.12 -7.13 -19.44
C LEU A 160 3.74 -7.78 -20.78
N ARG A 161 2.47 -8.07 -21.01
CA ARG A 161 1.97 -8.59 -22.31
C ARG A 161 2.29 -7.65 -23.46
N THR A 162 2.11 -6.34 -23.26
CA THR A 162 2.40 -5.34 -24.30
C THR A 162 3.92 -5.23 -24.58
N ASN A 163 4.78 -5.59 -23.63
CA ASN A 163 6.22 -5.68 -23.85
C ASN A 163 6.64 -6.86 -24.76
N ASN A 164 5.72 -7.75 -25.15
CA ASN A 164 6.00 -8.92 -25.98
C ASN A 164 7.15 -9.81 -25.46
N LYS A 165 7.37 -9.83 -24.15
CA LYS A 165 8.36 -10.69 -23.49
C LYS A 165 7.66 -11.84 -22.77
N ASN A 166 8.30 -13.00 -22.72
CA ASN A 166 7.94 -14.08 -21.81
C ASN A 166 8.36 -13.69 -20.39
N SER A 167 7.71 -12.67 -19.84
CA SER A 167 7.99 -12.22 -18.48
C SER A 167 7.25 -13.11 -17.49
N GLU A 168 7.90 -13.44 -16.36
CA GLU A 168 7.29 -14.15 -15.26
C GLU A 168 6.66 -13.15 -14.29
N HIS A 169 5.38 -13.34 -13.97
CA HIS A 169 4.67 -12.54 -12.96
C HIS A 169 4.25 -13.45 -11.80
N ILE A 170 4.89 -13.27 -10.66
CA ILE A 170 4.62 -14.01 -9.43
C ILE A 170 3.83 -13.10 -8.48
N CYS A 171 2.71 -13.60 -8.00
CA CYS A 171 1.79 -12.93 -7.09
C CYS A 171 1.81 -13.62 -5.72
N ILE A 172 2.00 -12.87 -4.65
CA ILE A 172 1.93 -13.37 -3.26
C ILE A 172 0.70 -12.73 -2.61
N GLU A 173 -0.40 -13.51 -2.46
CA GLU A 173 -1.68 -13.01 -1.97
C GLU A 173 -2.36 -14.08 -1.11
N PRO A 174 -2.45 -13.88 0.22
CA PRO A 174 -3.04 -14.86 1.14
C PRO A 174 -4.57 -14.90 1.08
N TYR A 175 -5.21 -13.81 0.68
CA TYR A 175 -6.66 -13.68 0.71
C TYR A 175 -7.27 -13.96 -0.66
N GLU A 176 -8.56 -14.32 -0.66
CA GLU A 176 -9.23 -14.72 -1.89
C GLU A 176 -9.62 -13.51 -2.77
N GLN A 177 -8.87 -13.33 -3.84
CA GLN A 177 -9.31 -12.61 -5.04
C GLN A 177 -9.60 -13.67 -6.09
N LYS A 178 -10.83 -14.19 -6.16
CA LYS A 178 -11.22 -15.35 -7.01
C LYS A 178 -10.93 -15.17 -8.50
N TRP A 179 -10.82 -13.94 -8.96
CA TRP A 179 -10.48 -13.63 -10.33
C TRP A 179 -8.99 -13.87 -10.64
N LEU A 180 -8.09 -13.91 -9.65
CA LEU A 180 -6.66 -14.21 -9.87
C LEU A 180 -6.47 -15.60 -10.50
N GLU A 181 -7.26 -16.59 -10.14
CA GLU A 181 -7.20 -17.94 -10.72
C GLU A 181 -7.65 -18.02 -12.19
N LYS A 182 -8.34 -16.98 -12.68
CA LYS A 182 -8.71 -16.86 -14.09
C LYS A 182 -7.60 -16.28 -14.97
N MET A 183 -6.56 -15.70 -14.36
CA MET A 183 -5.41 -15.16 -15.07
C MET A 183 -4.39 -16.27 -15.32
N SER A 184 -4.18 -16.62 -16.58
CA SER A 184 -3.28 -17.71 -16.99
C SER A 184 -1.80 -17.32 -17.06
N ASP A 185 -1.50 -16.03 -16.97
CA ASP A 185 -0.20 -15.43 -17.15
C ASP A 185 0.49 -15.03 -15.83
N ILE A 186 -0.09 -15.46 -14.69
CA ILE A 186 0.47 -15.22 -13.37
C ILE A 186 0.65 -16.54 -12.59
N LYS A 187 1.59 -16.53 -11.64
CA LYS A 187 1.80 -17.62 -10.69
C LYS A 187 1.45 -17.12 -9.29
N VAL A 188 0.46 -17.72 -8.66
CA VAL A 188 -0.05 -17.23 -7.36
C VAL A 188 0.42 -18.12 -6.22
N TYR A 189 1.04 -17.49 -5.20
CA TYR A 189 1.33 -18.08 -3.89
C TYR A 189 0.22 -17.69 -2.91
N ARG A 190 -0.67 -18.62 -2.58
CA ARG A 190 -1.79 -18.43 -1.64
C ARG A 190 -1.32 -18.61 -0.19
N THR A 191 -0.46 -17.71 0.24
CA THR A 191 0.11 -17.75 1.60
C THR A 191 0.52 -16.35 2.03
N PRO A 192 0.42 -16.04 3.34
CA PRO A 192 0.96 -14.80 3.87
C PRO A 192 2.46 -14.67 3.59
N LEU A 193 2.93 -13.46 3.31
CA LEU A 193 4.34 -13.20 3.01
C LEU A 193 5.28 -13.74 4.08
N GLU A 194 4.89 -13.67 5.34
CA GLU A 194 5.68 -14.14 6.49
C GLU A 194 6.02 -15.65 6.40
N LYS A 195 5.24 -16.42 5.62
CA LYS A 195 5.44 -17.85 5.41
C LYS A 195 6.12 -18.18 4.08
N VAL A 196 6.28 -17.22 3.19
CA VAL A 196 7.03 -17.41 1.94
C VAL A 196 8.51 -17.48 2.28
N LYS A 197 9.23 -18.43 1.68
CA LYS A 197 10.69 -18.50 1.83
C LYS A 197 11.36 -17.35 1.10
N SER A 198 12.39 -16.76 1.69
CA SER A 198 13.09 -15.62 1.11
C SER A 198 13.81 -15.96 -0.20
N ASP A 199 14.17 -17.24 -0.43
CA ASP A 199 14.77 -17.71 -1.68
C ASP A 199 13.89 -17.53 -2.94
N VAL A 200 12.58 -17.35 -2.75
CA VAL A 200 11.66 -17.00 -3.87
C VAL A 200 12.04 -15.67 -4.54
N PHE A 201 12.65 -14.76 -3.81
CA PHE A 201 13.06 -13.44 -4.30
C PHE A 201 14.44 -13.44 -4.97
N ASP A 202 15.23 -14.49 -4.79
CA ASP A 202 16.58 -14.64 -5.37
C ASP A 202 16.57 -14.70 -6.91
N ILE A 203 15.41 -14.94 -7.49
CA ILE A 203 15.24 -14.96 -8.96
C ILE A 203 15.27 -13.56 -9.60
N LEU A 204 15.06 -12.49 -8.80
CA LEU A 204 15.05 -11.13 -9.30
C LEU A 204 16.48 -10.66 -9.61
N GLU A 205 16.65 -10.13 -10.81
CA GLU A 205 17.91 -9.65 -11.36
C GLU A 205 17.82 -8.17 -11.75
N GLU A 206 18.90 -7.60 -12.25
CA GLU A 206 18.92 -6.22 -12.74
C GLU A 206 17.77 -5.94 -13.73
N ASN A 207 17.07 -4.83 -13.54
CA ASN A 207 15.86 -4.41 -14.26
C ASN A 207 14.61 -5.26 -14.01
N ASP A 208 14.62 -6.21 -13.07
CA ASP A 208 13.38 -6.84 -12.59
C ASP A 208 12.69 -5.96 -11.54
N LEU A 209 11.43 -6.25 -11.25
CA LEU A 209 10.59 -5.43 -10.37
C LEU A 209 10.07 -6.25 -9.18
N LEU A 210 10.29 -5.72 -7.97
CA LEU A 210 9.54 -6.09 -6.76
C LEU A 210 8.48 -5.01 -6.51
N PHE A 211 7.21 -5.36 -6.57
CA PHE A 211 6.08 -4.49 -6.22
C PHE A 211 5.55 -4.86 -4.84
N ILE A 212 5.42 -3.87 -3.96
CA ILE A 212 5.00 -4.03 -2.56
C ILE A 212 3.75 -3.21 -2.31
N ASP A 213 2.65 -3.89 -1.95
CA ASP A 213 1.37 -3.34 -1.52
C ASP A 213 0.80 -4.25 -0.43
N SER A 214 1.50 -4.31 0.72
CA SER A 214 1.25 -5.25 1.80
C SER A 214 0.34 -4.66 2.88
N SER A 215 0.56 -5.00 4.17
CA SER A 215 -0.28 -4.47 5.25
C SER A 215 0.00 -3.02 5.64
N HIS A 216 1.13 -2.46 5.24
CA HIS A 216 1.66 -1.15 5.63
C HIS A 216 1.87 -0.96 7.13
N ILE A 217 1.87 -2.05 7.92
CA ILE A 217 1.95 -2.02 9.39
C ILE A 217 3.20 -2.72 9.90
N ILE A 218 4.09 -1.98 10.56
CA ILE A 218 5.22 -2.55 11.31
C ILE A 218 4.69 -3.25 12.55
N ARG A 219 4.82 -4.57 12.58
CA ARG A 219 4.42 -5.41 13.71
C ARG A 219 5.39 -6.59 13.86
N PRO A 220 5.57 -7.14 15.08
CA PRO A 220 6.42 -8.32 15.26
C PRO A 220 5.99 -9.47 14.34
N GLN A 221 6.97 -10.04 13.62
CA GLN A 221 6.77 -11.14 12.66
C GLN A 221 5.80 -10.80 11.52
N GLY A 222 5.64 -9.52 11.18
CA GLY A 222 4.79 -9.04 10.10
C GLY A 222 5.51 -8.99 8.75
N ASP A 223 4.71 -8.84 7.73
CA ASP A 223 5.10 -8.69 6.33
C ASP A 223 6.08 -7.53 6.11
N VAL A 224 5.76 -6.31 6.59
CA VAL A 224 6.63 -5.13 6.45
C VAL A 224 8.03 -5.37 7.03
N LEU A 225 8.15 -5.99 8.22
CA LEU A 225 9.47 -6.30 8.76
C LEU A 225 10.24 -7.31 7.92
N LYS A 226 9.56 -8.30 7.35
CA LYS A 226 10.18 -9.25 6.44
C LYS A 226 10.66 -8.60 5.15
N GLU A 227 9.87 -7.70 4.59
CA GLU A 227 10.23 -6.93 3.40
C GLU A 227 11.50 -6.12 3.63
N TYR A 228 11.52 -5.31 4.68
CA TYR A 228 12.60 -4.34 4.91
C TYR A 228 13.85 -4.93 5.58
N LEU A 229 13.73 -6.01 6.33
CA LEU A 229 14.86 -6.59 7.06
C LEU A 229 15.42 -7.88 6.46
N GLU A 230 14.65 -8.57 5.62
CA GLU A 230 15.08 -9.84 5.03
C GLU A 230 15.12 -9.77 3.49
N ILE A 231 14.04 -9.31 2.83
CA ILE A 231 13.90 -9.38 1.37
C ILE A 231 14.71 -8.26 0.70
N ILE A 232 14.36 -7.00 0.97
CA ILE A 232 14.99 -5.84 0.31
C ILE A 232 16.51 -5.84 0.43
N PRO A 233 17.10 -6.09 1.62
CA PRO A 233 18.57 -6.12 1.76
C PRO A 233 19.26 -7.26 1.03
N ALA A 234 18.54 -8.33 0.68
CA ALA A 234 19.07 -9.50 -0.02
C ALA A 234 18.94 -9.43 -1.55
N LEU A 235 18.17 -8.47 -2.08
CA LEU A 235 17.97 -8.33 -3.52
C LEU A 235 19.28 -8.06 -4.28
N SER A 236 19.33 -8.57 -5.48
CA SER A 236 20.42 -8.27 -6.41
C SER A 236 20.46 -6.79 -6.76
N LYS A 237 21.68 -6.28 -7.03
CA LYS A 237 21.86 -4.90 -7.49
C LYS A 237 21.10 -4.67 -8.80
N GLY A 238 20.41 -3.54 -8.89
CA GLY A 238 19.67 -3.15 -10.09
C GLY A 238 18.23 -3.68 -10.13
N VAL A 239 17.77 -4.40 -9.10
CA VAL A 239 16.35 -4.69 -8.92
C VAL A 239 15.63 -3.41 -8.56
N HIS A 240 14.51 -3.15 -9.24
CA HIS A 240 13.63 -2.02 -8.95
C HIS A 240 12.60 -2.42 -7.89
N ILE A 241 12.37 -1.52 -6.92
CA ILE A 241 11.43 -1.75 -5.83
C ILE A 241 10.36 -0.67 -5.90
N HIS A 242 9.10 -1.05 -6.10
CA HIS A 242 7.96 -0.15 -6.02
C HIS A 242 7.25 -0.40 -4.69
N VAL A 243 7.18 0.60 -3.84
CA VAL A 243 6.37 0.56 -2.61
C VAL A 243 5.16 1.45 -2.81
N HIS A 244 3.96 0.87 -2.72
CA HIS A 244 2.70 1.59 -2.89
C HIS A 244 2.34 2.39 -1.63
N ASP A 245 1.45 3.38 -1.76
CA ASP A 245 0.92 4.18 -0.66
C ASP A 245 1.97 4.89 0.21
N ILE A 246 3.01 5.44 -0.43
CA ILE A 246 4.06 6.26 0.19
C ILE A 246 3.84 7.73 -0.13
N PHE A 247 3.71 8.54 0.91
CA PHE A 247 3.43 9.98 0.81
C PHE A 247 4.65 10.85 1.03
N THR A 248 5.84 10.27 1.19
CA THR A 248 7.11 11.01 1.40
C THR A 248 7.27 12.17 0.42
N PRO A 249 7.64 13.39 0.89
CA PRO A 249 8.08 13.74 2.24
C PRO A 249 6.96 14.17 3.20
N ASN A 250 5.70 14.04 2.83
CA ASN A 250 4.55 14.33 3.70
C ASN A 250 4.29 13.16 4.66
N ASP A 251 3.46 13.37 5.67
CA ASP A 251 2.88 12.29 6.46
C ASP A 251 1.70 11.65 5.72
N TYR A 252 1.19 10.54 6.24
CA TYR A 252 -0.05 9.94 5.75
C TYR A 252 -1.20 10.95 5.84
N PRO A 253 -2.15 10.95 4.89
CA PRO A 253 -3.27 11.87 4.90
C PRO A 253 -4.06 11.81 6.21
N LYS A 254 -4.40 12.98 6.79
CA LYS A 254 -5.15 13.06 8.04
C LYS A 254 -6.48 12.30 7.97
N SER A 255 -7.17 12.34 6.84
CA SER A 255 -8.42 11.60 6.61
C SER A 255 -8.23 10.09 6.73
N TRP A 256 -7.08 9.55 6.34
CA TRP A 256 -6.78 8.14 6.51
C TRP A 256 -6.69 7.74 7.97
N LEU A 257 -6.17 8.62 8.81
CA LEU A 257 -6.07 8.40 10.25
C LEU A 257 -7.41 8.63 10.97
N ASP A 258 -8.08 9.74 10.68
CA ASP A 258 -9.29 10.17 11.39
C ASP A 258 -10.55 9.42 10.94
N GLU A 259 -10.72 9.23 9.63
CA GLU A 259 -11.94 8.67 9.06
C GLU A 259 -11.83 7.17 8.82
N HIS A 260 -10.67 6.70 8.36
CA HIS A 260 -10.46 5.29 8.00
C HIS A 260 -9.72 4.49 9.07
N MET A 261 -9.17 5.16 10.11
CA MET A 261 -8.36 4.52 11.18
C MET A 261 -7.19 3.68 10.64
N LEU A 262 -6.58 4.13 9.53
CA LEU A 262 -5.41 3.49 8.93
C LEU A 262 -4.15 4.00 9.64
N PHE A 263 -3.69 3.27 10.64
CA PHE A 263 -2.48 3.60 11.42
C PHE A 263 -1.23 3.04 10.76
N TRP A 264 -1.09 3.27 9.47
CA TRP A 264 0.03 2.80 8.68
C TRP A 264 1.33 3.50 9.08
N ASN A 265 2.43 2.77 9.00
CA ASN A 265 3.73 3.24 9.44
C ASN A 265 4.91 2.70 8.60
N GLU A 266 4.64 2.01 7.51
CA GLU A 266 5.63 1.48 6.58
C GLU A 266 6.52 2.58 6.00
N GLN A 267 5.95 3.69 5.58
CA GLN A 267 6.66 4.83 5.02
C GLN A 267 7.86 5.26 5.89
N TYR A 268 7.74 5.20 7.21
CA TYR A 268 8.80 5.65 8.12
C TYR A 268 10.00 4.68 8.19
N ILE A 269 9.78 3.39 7.98
CA ILE A 269 10.91 2.43 7.85
C ILE A 269 11.57 2.58 6.47
N LEU A 270 10.81 2.86 5.40
CA LEU A 270 11.35 3.17 4.08
C LEU A 270 12.22 4.42 4.13
N GLU A 271 11.74 5.49 4.73
CA GLU A 271 12.50 6.73 4.92
C GLU A 271 13.80 6.50 5.70
N ALA A 272 13.73 5.71 6.78
CA ALA A 272 14.91 5.35 7.56
C ALA A 272 15.93 4.53 6.72
N LEU A 273 15.45 3.59 5.88
CA LEU A 273 16.30 2.81 4.98
C LEU A 273 17.00 3.70 3.95
N LEU A 274 16.32 4.72 3.43
CA LEU A 274 16.81 5.61 2.39
C LEU A 274 17.68 6.76 2.93
N THR A 275 17.65 7.00 4.24
CA THR A 275 18.41 8.10 4.87
C THR A 275 19.89 7.78 4.93
N ASN A 276 20.73 8.69 4.42
CA ASN A 276 22.19 8.57 4.45
C ASN A 276 22.75 7.26 3.85
N THR A 277 22.08 6.71 2.84
CA THR A 277 22.52 5.51 2.14
C THR A 277 22.99 5.84 0.71
N ASN A 278 23.96 5.06 0.24
CA ASN A 278 24.36 5.04 -1.18
C ASN A 278 23.95 3.71 -1.85
N THR A 279 23.23 2.86 -1.11
CA THR A 279 22.83 1.54 -1.60
C THR A 279 21.55 1.61 -2.43
N TYR A 280 20.65 2.49 -2.04
CA TYR A 280 19.35 2.70 -2.68
C TYR A 280 19.23 4.11 -3.25
N GLU A 281 18.53 4.24 -4.36
CA GLU A 281 18.24 5.50 -5.02
C GLU A 281 16.74 5.65 -5.25
N ILE A 282 16.21 6.86 -4.99
CA ILE A 282 14.82 7.16 -5.31
C ILE A 282 14.71 7.39 -6.82
N VAL A 283 13.94 6.53 -7.48
CA VAL A 283 13.66 6.60 -8.92
C VAL A 283 12.48 7.52 -9.20
N ALA A 284 11.41 7.38 -8.43
CA ALA A 284 10.23 8.26 -8.47
C ALA A 284 9.53 8.28 -7.11
N ALA A 285 9.07 9.46 -6.70
CA ALA A 285 8.23 9.70 -5.53
C ALA A 285 7.01 10.51 -5.98
N LEU A 286 5.92 9.83 -6.33
CA LEU A 286 4.79 10.43 -7.05
C LEU A 286 4.12 11.55 -6.25
N ASN A 287 3.96 11.36 -4.93
CA ASN A 287 3.41 12.40 -4.08
C ASN A 287 4.30 13.67 -4.04
N PHE A 288 5.61 13.49 -3.98
CA PHE A 288 6.57 14.60 -4.05
C PHE A 288 6.49 15.32 -5.40
N LEU A 289 6.48 14.59 -6.50
CA LEU A 289 6.37 15.15 -7.86
C LEU A 289 5.05 15.90 -8.03
N LYS A 290 3.94 15.31 -7.63
CA LYS A 290 2.61 15.93 -7.69
C LYS A 290 2.55 17.26 -6.92
N ASN A 291 3.12 17.30 -5.72
CA ASN A 291 3.00 18.48 -4.84
C ASN A 291 4.00 19.58 -5.18
N ASN A 292 5.18 19.26 -5.73
CA ASN A 292 6.26 20.22 -5.95
C ASN A 292 6.57 20.50 -7.42
N TYR A 293 6.18 19.59 -8.34
CA TYR A 293 6.49 19.64 -9.78
C TYR A 293 5.27 19.26 -10.62
N TYR A 294 4.11 19.78 -10.25
CA TYR A 294 2.83 19.41 -10.87
C TYR A 294 2.77 19.65 -12.39
N SER A 295 3.40 20.70 -12.89
CA SER A 295 3.46 21.02 -14.32
C SER A 295 4.20 19.96 -15.13
N GLU A 296 5.25 19.37 -14.57
CA GLU A 296 6.03 18.29 -15.16
C GLU A 296 5.34 16.93 -14.99
N PHE A 297 4.70 16.75 -13.85
CA PHE A 297 3.99 15.51 -13.51
C PHE A 297 2.70 15.32 -14.30
N LYS A 298 2.04 16.39 -14.70
CA LYS A 298 0.76 16.38 -15.45
C LYS A 298 0.93 16.09 -16.95
N LYS A 299 2.12 16.16 -17.50
CA LYS A 299 2.38 15.91 -18.94
C LYS A 299 2.19 14.46 -19.30
#